data_d0e2ff702a18140fb0bb6acb334df490
#
_entry.id   d0e2ff702a18140fb0bb6acb334df490
#
_cell.length_a   1.000
_cell.length_b   1.000
_cell.length_c   1.000
_cell.angle_alpha   90.00
_cell.angle_beta   90.00
_cell.angle_gamma   90.00
#
_symmetry.space_group_name_H-M   'P 1'
#
loop_
_entity.id
_entity.type
_entity.pdbx_description
1 polymer ?
#
loop_
_entity_poly.entity_id
_entity_poly.type
_entity_poly.pdbx_seq_one_letter_code
_entity_poly.pdbx_strand_id
1 'polypeptide(L)'
;CHARENGNDTVIPILPEALHLLGLHQNPRFHLYDTWEHTLLAIDNSPHDLAIRWALVLHDLGKGLPEIRKLNKEGQPSDPGHEAESAIMAQAILTRLGYNNSFVHLVTWLVAQHMRFAPMLLTGERTLLRWVRSEATNSGFRTQAELTQAYSLLVEVFLADMGATHARENEQLMAEGRLLGRQVVELVRTRMPVCSKDLAIGGRELLELVHQSEIKSILFYLLERVQSGNLPNEKEALLTAVHKHLKRKATISSGDNV
;
A
#
# COMPACT_ATOMS: atom_id res chain seq x y z
N CYS A 1 -24.15 -4.86 -3.80
CA CYS A 1 -25.52 -4.47 -4.11
C CYS A 1 -26.42 -5.70 -4.05
N HIS A 2 -27.23 -5.84 -2.99
CA HIS A 2 -28.28 -6.85 -2.91
C HIS A 2 -29.53 -6.37 -3.67
N ALA A 3 -30.01 -7.15 -4.62
CA ALA A 3 -31.37 -7.07 -5.09
C ALA A 3 -32.13 -8.27 -4.53
N ARG A 4 -33.23 -8.03 -3.83
CA ARG A 4 -34.17 -9.10 -3.46
C ARG A 4 -35.20 -9.24 -4.57
N GLU A 5 -35.15 -10.33 -5.29
CA GLU A 5 -36.19 -10.74 -6.22
C GLU A 5 -36.81 -12.03 -5.73
N ASN A 6 -38.13 -12.04 -5.49
CA ASN A 6 -38.91 -13.23 -5.06
C ASN A 6 -38.41 -13.92 -3.78
N GLY A 7 -37.85 -13.15 -2.82
CA GLY A 7 -37.37 -13.69 -1.55
C GLY A 7 -35.98 -14.30 -1.59
N ASN A 8 -35.32 -14.33 -2.74
CA ASN A 8 -33.93 -14.73 -2.89
C ASN A 8 -33.01 -13.50 -2.99
N ASP A 9 -31.94 -13.50 -2.22
CA ASP A 9 -30.88 -12.47 -2.36
C ASP A 9 -30.09 -12.77 -3.63
N THR A 10 -30.20 -11.87 -4.61
CA THR A 10 -29.42 -11.94 -5.84
C THR A 10 -28.33 -10.88 -5.79
N VAL A 11 -27.08 -11.30 -5.96
CA VAL A 11 -25.97 -10.35 -6.22
C VAL A 11 -26.16 -9.82 -7.64
N ILE A 12 -26.01 -8.49 -7.80
CA ILE A 12 -26.13 -7.86 -9.11
C ILE A 12 -25.16 -8.54 -10.10
N PRO A 13 -25.59 -8.84 -11.34
CA PRO A 13 -24.76 -9.51 -12.37
C PRO A 13 -23.42 -8.82 -12.69
N ILE A 14 -23.20 -7.59 -12.20
CA ILE A 14 -21.95 -6.83 -12.37
C ILE A 14 -20.76 -7.48 -11.65
N LEU A 15 -21.01 -8.17 -10.50
CA LEU A 15 -19.98 -8.79 -9.66
C LEU A 15 -20.36 -10.24 -9.31
N PRO A 16 -20.46 -11.14 -10.27
CA PRO A 16 -20.75 -12.55 -9.98
C PRO A 16 -19.66 -13.20 -9.12
N GLU A 17 -18.44 -12.65 -9.16
CA GLU A 17 -17.30 -13.07 -8.38
C GLU A 17 -17.50 -12.91 -6.86
N ALA A 18 -18.41 -12.06 -6.42
CA ALA A 18 -18.71 -11.86 -5.00
C ALA A 18 -19.75 -12.86 -4.43
N LEU A 19 -20.38 -13.68 -5.27
CA LEU A 19 -21.44 -14.60 -4.84
C LEU A 19 -21.02 -15.58 -3.74
N HIS A 20 -19.79 -16.07 -3.80
CA HIS A 20 -19.25 -17.03 -2.83
C HIS A 20 -18.98 -16.42 -1.46
N LEU A 21 -19.00 -15.09 -1.33
CA LEU A 21 -18.83 -14.41 -0.03
C LEU A 21 -20.11 -14.38 0.81
N LEU A 22 -21.27 -14.62 0.17
CA LEU A 22 -22.57 -14.66 0.86
C LEU A 22 -22.62 -15.85 1.82
N GLY A 23 -22.84 -15.60 3.11
CA GLY A 23 -22.85 -16.64 4.13
C GLY A 23 -21.48 -17.28 4.39
N LEU A 24 -20.41 -16.73 3.84
CA LEU A 24 -19.05 -17.25 4.04
C LEU A 24 -18.58 -16.90 5.46
N HIS A 25 -18.59 -17.88 6.34
CA HIS A 25 -18.16 -17.71 7.72
C HIS A 25 -16.69 -17.31 7.84
N GLN A 26 -16.43 -16.37 8.75
CA GLN A 26 -15.10 -15.90 9.12
C GLN A 26 -14.71 -16.38 10.52
N ASN A 27 -13.48 -16.13 10.93
CA ASN A 27 -13.03 -16.41 12.28
C ASN A 27 -13.79 -15.52 13.29
N PRO A 28 -14.63 -16.09 14.17
CA PRO A 28 -15.47 -15.33 15.09
C PRO A 28 -14.67 -14.54 16.16
N ARG A 29 -13.37 -14.82 16.30
CA ARG A 29 -12.49 -14.03 17.17
C ARG A 29 -12.31 -12.59 16.67
N PHE A 30 -12.39 -12.39 15.35
CA PHE A 30 -12.11 -11.10 14.72
C PHE A 30 -13.36 -10.48 14.09
N HIS A 31 -14.29 -11.27 13.60
CA HIS A 31 -15.42 -10.83 12.79
C HIS A 31 -16.77 -11.17 13.43
N LEU A 32 -17.67 -10.20 13.38
CA LEU A 32 -19.06 -10.31 13.88
C LEU A 32 -20.00 -10.93 12.86
N TYR A 33 -19.68 -10.79 11.56
CA TYR A 33 -20.55 -11.06 10.43
C TYR A 33 -19.90 -12.03 9.45
N ASP A 34 -20.66 -12.52 8.48
CA ASP A 34 -20.09 -13.20 7.32
C ASP A 34 -19.26 -12.23 6.47
N THR A 35 -18.55 -12.77 5.47
CA THR A 35 -17.63 -11.94 4.68
C THR A 35 -18.33 -10.84 3.89
N TRP A 36 -19.55 -11.12 3.39
CA TRP A 36 -20.27 -10.13 2.60
C TRP A 36 -20.87 -9.02 3.48
N GLU A 37 -21.49 -9.38 4.59
CA GLU A 37 -22.03 -8.41 5.57
C GLU A 37 -20.91 -7.53 6.14
N HIS A 38 -19.74 -8.11 6.45
CA HIS A 38 -18.54 -7.38 6.82
C HIS A 38 -18.15 -6.36 5.75
N THR A 39 -18.09 -6.78 4.48
CA THR A 39 -17.78 -5.91 3.34
C THR A 39 -18.76 -4.73 3.24
N LEU A 40 -20.06 -4.98 3.37
CA LEU A 40 -21.08 -3.92 3.33
C LEU A 40 -20.91 -2.92 4.48
N LEU A 41 -20.64 -3.41 5.69
CA LEU A 41 -20.40 -2.56 6.85
C LEU A 41 -19.12 -1.72 6.69
N ALA A 42 -18.05 -2.30 6.13
CA ALA A 42 -16.82 -1.55 5.84
C ALA A 42 -17.09 -0.42 4.83
N ILE A 43 -17.91 -0.66 3.80
CA ILE A 43 -18.31 0.37 2.83
C ILE A 43 -19.11 1.48 3.52
N ASP A 44 -20.05 1.13 4.41
CA ASP A 44 -20.88 2.12 5.13
C ASP A 44 -20.02 3.00 6.08
N ASN A 45 -18.97 2.44 6.66
CA ASN A 45 -18.02 3.15 7.50
C ASN A 45 -17.03 4.03 6.73
N SER A 46 -16.97 3.89 5.38
CA SER A 46 -15.94 4.55 4.56
C SER A 46 -16.35 5.92 4.07
N PRO A 47 -15.39 6.80 3.76
CA PRO A 47 -15.63 8.03 3.02
C PRO A 47 -16.30 7.77 1.66
N HIS A 48 -17.00 8.79 1.14
CA HIS A 48 -17.60 8.77 -0.18
C HIS A 48 -16.55 8.98 -1.30
N ASP A 49 -15.56 8.09 -1.34
CA ASP A 49 -14.50 8.07 -2.37
C ASP A 49 -14.63 6.80 -3.21
N LEU A 50 -14.52 6.94 -4.53
CA LEU A 50 -14.74 5.84 -5.46
C LEU A 50 -13.65 4.76 -5.33
N ALA A 51 -12.39 5.15 -5.15
CA ALA A 51 -11.29 4.19 -5.05
C ALA A 51 -11.34 3.41 -3.73
N ILE A 52 -11.67 4.10 -2.61
CA ILE A 52 -11.85 3.46 -1.31
C ILE A 52 -12.98 2.44 -1.36
N ARG A 53 -14.14 2.84 -1.90
CA ARG A 53 -15.32 1.95 -1.98
C ARG A 53 -15.10 0.76 -2.88
N TRP A 54 -14.44 0.94 -4.02
CA TRP A 54 -14.04 -0.19 -4.86
C TRP A 54 -13.03 -1.10 -4.16
N ALA A 55 -12.03 -0.53 -3.49
CA ALA A 55 -11.09 -1.33 -2.71
C ALA A 55 -11.80 -2.18 -1.66
N LEU A 56 -12.76 -1.60 -0.91
CA LEU A 56 -13.54 -2.32 0.10
C LEU A 56 -14.49 -3.37 -0.50
N VAL A 57 -15.12 -3.11 -1.65
CA VAL A 57 -15.93 -4.14 -2.34
C VAL A 57 -15.10 -5.35 -2.72
N LEU A 58 -13.83 -5.14 -3.07
CA LEU A 58 -12.97 -6.16 -3.69
C LEU A 58 -11.94 -6.77 -2.74
N HIS A 59 -11.72 -6.19 -1.53
CA HIS A 59 -10.58 -6.55 -0.67
C HIS A 59 -10.57 -8.03 -0.24
N ASP A 60 -11.73 -8.60 -0.04
CA ASP A 60 -11.93 -9.93 0.52
C ASP A 60 -12.37 -10.99 -0.50
N LEU A 61 -12.37 -10.68 -1.81
CA LEU A 61 -12.80 -11.62 -2.85
C LEU A 61 -12.00 -12.94 -2.88
N GLY A 62 -10.77 -12.94 -2.41
CA GLY A 62 -9.94 -14.13 -2.30
C GLY A 62 -10.28 -15.04 -1.12
N LYS A 63 -11.10 -14.57 -0.16
CA LYS A 63 -11.51 -15.41 0.98
C LYS A 63 -12.43 -16.56 0.54
N GLY A 64 -12.28 -17.69 1.18
CA GLY A 64 -13.13 -18.86 0.92
C GLY A 64 -12.77 -19.67 -0.31
N LEU A 65 -11.82 -19.21 -1.14
CA LEU A 65 -11.35 -19.98 -2.29
C LEU A 65 -10.64 -21.26 -1.81
N PRO A 66 -10.82 -22.41 -2.49
CA PRO A 66 -10.25 -23.68 -2.06
C PRO A 66 -8.75 -23.67 -1.83
N GLU A 67 -8.01 -22.92 -2.65
CA GLU A 67 -6.56 -22.79 -2.58
C GLU A 67 -6.09 -21.90 -1.42
N ILE A 68 -6.95 -21.02 -0.94
CA ILE A 68 -6.67 -19.99 0.08
C ILE A 68 -7.17 -20.44 1.44
N ARG A 69 -8.43 -20.91 1.52
CA ARG A 69 -9.09 -21.24 2.79
C ARG A 69 -8.48 -22.44 3.47
N LYS A 70 -8.15 -22.24 4.75
CA LYS A 70 -7.63 -23.26 5.66
C LYS A 70 -8.35 -23.17 7.02
N LEU A 71 -8.13 -24.16 7.85
CA LEU A 71 -8.45 -24.09 9.28
C LEU A 71 -7.16 -23.76 10.04
N ASN A 72 -7.25 -22.85 11.00
CA ASN A 72 -6.16 -22.56 11.92
C ASN A 72 -6.04 -23.69 12.97
N LYS A 73 -5.11 -23.53 13.91
CA LYS A 73 -4.85 -24.55 14.97
C LYS A 73 -6.05 -24.78 15.90
N GLU A 74 -6.95 -23.78 16.02
CA GLU A 74 -8.18 -23.81 16.79
C GLU A 74 -9.38 -24.34 15.98
N GLY A 75 -9.17 -24.81 14.75
CA GLY A 75 -10.22 -25.28 13.86
C GLY A 75 -11.09 -24.16 13.27
N GLN A 76 -10.68 -22.89 13.35
CA GLN A 76 -11.41 -21.75 12.83
C GLN A 76 -10.97 -21.39 11.40
N PRO A 77 -11.87 -20.82 10.57
CA PRO A 77 -11.50 -20.37 9.23
C PRO A 77 -10.36 -19.37 9.23
N SER A 78 -9.47 -19.52 8.25
CA SER A 78 -8.35 -18.63 7.99
C SER A 78 -8.05 -18.61 6.49
N ASP A 79 -7.82 -17.43 5.94
CA ASP A 79 -7.61 -17.24 4.50
C ASP A 79 -6.28 -16.50 4.24
N PRO A 80 -5.13 -17.14 4.55
CA PRO A 80 -3.82 -16.49 4.41
C PRO A 80 -3.48 -16.22 2.93
N GLY A 81 -3.12 -14.96 2.64
CA GLY A 81 -2.79 -14.54 1.27
C GLY A 81 -3.98 -14.16 0.42
N HIS A 82 -5.20 -14.10 1.00
CA HIS A 82 -6.40 -13.68 0.26
C HIS A 82 -6.25 -12.29 -0.35
N GLU A 83 -5.47 -11.40 0.26
CA GLU A 83 -5.21 -10.05 -0.25
C GLU A 83 -4.53 -10.07 -1.63
N ALA A 84 -3.65 -11.01 -1.88
CA ALA A 84 -2.98 -11.15 -3.16
C ALA A 84 -3.94 -11.68 -4.24
N GLU A 85 -4.73 -12.69 -3.92
CA GLU A 85 -5.74 -13.23 -4.83
C GLU A 85 -6.87 -12.22 -5.10
N SER A 86 -7.35 -11.53 -4.05
CA SER A 86 -8.29 -10.42 -4.19
C SER A 86 -7.79 -9.33 -5.14
N ALA A 87 -6.50 -9.01 -5.10
CA ALA A 87 -5.89 -8.02 -5.99
C ALA A 87 -5.89 -8.49 -7.46
N ILE A 88 -5.60 -9.77 -7.72
CA ILE A 88 -5.68 -10.35 -9.06
C ILE A 88 -7.11 -10.28 -9.59
N MET A 89 -8.10 -10.67 -8.77
CA MET A 89 -9.50 -10.58 -9.13
C MET A 89 -9.94 -9.12 -9.34
N ALA A 90 -9.54 -8.21 -8.48
CA ALA A 90 -9.84 -6.78 -8.59
C ALA A 90 -9.33 -6.18 -9.92
N GLN A 91 -8.10 -6.51 -10.32
CA GLN A 91 -7.54 -6.08 -11.60
C GLN A 91 -8.40 -6.56 -12.77
N ALA A 92 -8.78 -7.83 -12.79
CA ALA A 92 -9.59 -8.42 -13.84
C ALA A 92 -10.98 -7.77 -13.92
N ILE A 93 -11.65 -7.60 -12.76
CA ILE A 93 -12.98 -7.00 -12.66
C ILE A 93 -12.98 -5.54 -13.13
N LEU A 94 -12.07 -4.71 -12.61
CA LEU A 94 -12.02 -3.30 -12.94
C LEU A 94 -11.64 -3.06 -14.41
N THR A 95 -10.76 -3.91 -14.97
CA THR A 95 -10.44 -3.89 -16.41
C THR A 95 -11.67 -4.25 -17.24
N ARG A 96 -12.41 -5.30 -16.88
CA ARG A 96 -13.67 -5.71 -17.51
C ARG A 96 -14.73 -4.61 -17.46
N LEU A 97 -14.79 -3.87 -16.35
CA LEU A 97 -15.72 -2.73 -16.17
C LEU A 97 -15.27 -1.45 -16.91
N GLY A 98 -14.11 -1.47 -17.58
CA GLY A 98 -13.66 -0.36 -18.43
C GLY A 98 -13.00 0.80 -17.67
N TYR A 99 -12.55 0.60 -16.44
CA TYR A 99 -11.78 1.61 -15.71
C TYR A 99 -10.41 1.83 -16.37
N ASN A 100 -9.90 3.06 -16.31
CA ASN A 100 -8.55 3.36 -16.83
C ASN A 100 -7.45 2.71 -16.01
N ASN A 101 -6.30 2.49 -16.63
CA ASN A 101 -5.18 1.76 -16.03
C ASN A 101 -4.67 2.37 -14.71
N SER A 102 -4.70 3.70 -14.57
CA SER A 102 -4.24 4.36 -13.33
C SER A 102 -5.18 4.08 -12.17
N PHE A 103 -6.49 4.07 -12.42
CA PHE A 103 -7.49 3.71 -11.42
C PHE A 103 -7.43 2.22 -11.07
N VAL A 104 -7.33 1.35 -12.07
CA VAL A 104 -7.15 -0.11 -11.86
C VAL A 104 -5.92 -0.37 -11.00
N HIS A 105 -4.79 0.23 -11.34
CA HIS A 105 -3.55 0.11 -10.58
C HIS A 105 -3.71 0.57 -9.12
N LEU A 106 -4.31 1.74 -8.90
CA LEU A 106 -4.53 2.29 -7.55
C LEU A 106 -5.40 1.33 -6.71
N VAL A 107 -6.57 0.94 -7.20
CA VAL A 107 -7.48 0.09 -6.44
C VAL A 107 -6.87 -1.30 -6.20
N THR A 108 -6.23 -1.89 -7.21
CA THR A 108 -5.53 -3.17 -7.07
C THR A 108 -4.45 -3.11 -6.00
N TRP A 109 -3.68 -2.01 -5.97
CA TRP A 109 -2.67 -1.79 -4.93
C TRP A 109 -3.30 -1.64 -3.55
N LEU A 110 -4.40 -0.88 -3.41
CA LEU A 110 -5.13 -0.76 -2.14
C LEU A 110 -5.59 -2.13 -1.63
N VAL A 111 -6.17 -2.96 -2.50
CA VAL A 111 -6.58 -4.33 -2.18
C VAL A 111 -5.39 -5.19 -1.77
N ALA A 112 -4.28 -5.15 -2.50
CA ALA A 112 -3.08 -5.92 -2.17
C ALA A 112 -2.45 -5.54 -0.82
N GLN A 113 -2.62 -4.28 -0.39
CA GLN A 113 -1.96 -3.75 0.81
C GLN A 113 -2.89 -3.68 2.04
N HIS A 114 -4.21 -3.97 1.92
CA HIS A 114 -5.16 -3.73 3.01
C HIS A 114 -4.81 -4.44 4.31
N MET A 115 -4.22 -5.63 4.25
CA MET A 115 -3.80 -6.41 5.42
C MET A 115 -2.51 -5.92 6.09
N ARG A 116 -1.80 -4.94 5.50
CA ARG A 116 -0.46 -4.53 5.99
C ARG A 116 -0.48 -3.72 7.28
N PHE A 117 -1.53 -2.95 7.55
CA PHE A 117 -1.59 -2.10 8.75
C PHE A 117 -1.80 -2.89 10.04
N ALA A 118 -2.65 -3.90 10.04
CA ALA A 118 -3.00 -4.64 11.25
C ALA A 118 -1.77 -5.24 11.98
N PRO A 119 -0.82 -5.93 11.32
CA PRO A 119 0.42 -6.36 11.96
C PRO A 119 1.30 -5.22 12.45
N MET A 120 1.22 -4.03 11.84
CA MET A 120 2.06 -2.88 12.19
C MET A 120 1.66 -2.24 13.51
N LEU A 121 0.43 -2.41 13.97
CA LEU A 121 0.01 -2.03 15.33
C LEU A 121 0.81 -2.75 16.42
N LEU A 122 1.34 -3.93 16.11
CA LEU A 122 2.11 -4.78 17.03
C LEU A 122 3.62 -4.72 16.79
N THR A 123 4.07 -4.12 15.68
CA THR A 123 5.47 -4.09 15.28
C THR A 123 6.01 -2.67 15.28
N GLY A 124 7.29 -2.52 15.60
CA GLY A 124 7.88 -1.18 15.72
C GLY A 124 8.18 -0.51 14.36
N GLU A 125 8.60 0.76 14.44
CA GLU A 125 8.94 1.68 13.34
C GLU A 125 9.83 1.04 12.24
N ARG A 126 10.73 0.13 12.61
CA ARG A 126 11.65 -0.52 11.66
C ARG A 126 10.92 -1.37 10.61
N THR A 127 9.84 -2.05 11.00
CA THR A 127 9.02 -2.85 10.06
C THR A 127 8.24 -1.93 9.13
N LEU A 128 7.69 -0.85 9.67
CA LEU A 128 7.01 0.18 8.91
C LEU A 128 7.90 0.80 7.85
N LEU A 129 9.10 1.24 8.23
CA LEU A 129 10.09 1.82 7.32
C LEU A 129 10.45 0.86 6.18
N ARG A 130 10.62 -0.43 6.48
CA ARG A 130 10.94 -1.44 5.46
C ARG A 130 9.80 -1.59 4.45
N TRP A 131 8.57 -1.65 4.92
CA TRP A 131 7.39 -1.74 4.04
C TRP A 131 7.28 -0.50 3.14
N VAL A 132 7.29 0.69 3.71
CA VAL A 132 7.16 1.94 2.95
C VAL A 132 8.28 2.11 1.91
N ARG A 133 9.52 1.71 2.24
CA ARG A 133 10.63 1.72 1.28
C ARG A 133 10.44 0.73 0.14
N SER A 134 9.96 -0.47 0.45
CA SER A 134 9.63 -1.45 -0.58
C SER A 134 8.61 -0.91 -1.56
N GLU A 135 7.56 -0.26 -1.07
CA GLU A 135 6.53 0.32 -1.91
C GLU A 135 7.03 1.53 -2.72
N ALA A 136 7.88 2.38 -2.14
CA ALA A 136 8.50 3.48 -2.89
C ALA A 136 9.30 3.01 -4.12
N THR A 137 9.80 1.77 -4.07
CA THR A 137 10.58 1.17 -5.16
C THR A 137 9.75 0.31 -6.11
N ASN A 138 8.76 -0.42 -5.59
CA ASN A 138 8.12 -1.52 -6.32
C ASN A 138 6.62 -1.31 -6.59
N SER A 139 5.97 -0.32 -5.99
CA SER A 139 4.52 -0.11 -6.14
C SER A 139 4.08 0.32 -7.55
N GLY A 140 4.99 0.85 -8.37
CA GLY A 140 4.67 1.38 -9.70
C GLY A 140 4.14 2.81 -9.71
N PHE A 141 3.99 3.48 -8.56
CA PHE A 141 3.73 4.93 -8.49
C PHE A 141 4.95 5.70 -8.98
N ARG A 142 4.72 6.84 -9.64
CA ARG A 142 5.77 7.59 -10.36
C ARG A 142 6.38 8.71 -9.55
N THR A 143 5.66 9.19 -8.53
CA THR A 143 6.05 10.30 -7.68
C THR A 143 5.73 10.04 -6.22
N GLN A 144 6.45 10.73 -5.33
CA GLN A 144 6.15 10.73 -3.91
C GLN A 144 4.74 11.23 -3.60
N ALA A 145 4.24 12.19 -4.38
CA ALA A 145 2.87 12.71 -4.22
C ALA A 145 1.81 11.64 -4.53
N GLU A 146 1.97 10.89 -5.64
CA GLU A 146 1.08 9.77 -5.98
C GLU A 146 1.11 8.69 -4.89
N LEU A 147 2.29 8.31 -4.43
CA LEU A 147 2.44 7.32 -3.35
C LEU A 147 1.81 7.82 -2.04
N THR A 148 2.02 9.09 -1.68
CA THR A 148 1.41 9.70 -0.48
C THR A 148 -0.11 9.66 -0.56
N GLN A 149 -0.69 9.99 -1.70
CA GLN A 149 -2.13 9.89 -1.94
C GLN A 149 -2.63 8.45 -1.79
N ALA A 150 -1.93 7.48 -2.38
CA ALA A 150 -2.30 6.07 -2.27
C ALA A 150 -2.28 5.58 -0.80
N TYR A 151 -1.28 5.96 -0.01
CA TYR A 151 -1.25 5.65 1.41
C TYR A 151 -2.37 6.35 2.20
N SER A 152 -2.74 7.58 1.83
CA SER A 152 -3.87 8.27 2.47
C SER A 152 -5.18 7.51 2.25
N LEU A 153 -5.41 7.02 1.03
CA LEU A 153 -6.58 6.19 0.72
C LEU A 153 -6.51 4.81 1.41
N LEU A 154 -5.32 4.20 1.49
CA LEU A 154 -5.13 2.93 2.17
C LEU A 154 -5.41 3.02 3.67
N VAL A 155 -5.09 4.14 4.31
CA VAL A 155 -5.45 4.41 5.71
C VAL A 155 -6.97 4.39 5.89
N GLU A 156 -7.72 5.03 4.99
CA GLU A 156 -9.19 5.05 5.05
C GLU A 156 -9.78 3.64 4.81
N VAL A 157 -9.22 2.88 3.87
CA VAL A 157 -9.60 1.46 3.66
C VAL A 157 -9.37 0.66 4.92
N PHE A 158 -8.17 0.76 5.53
CA PHE A 158 -7.83 0.07 6.78
C PHE A 158 -8.75 0.45 7.94
N LEU A 159 -9.06 1.72 8.14
CA LEU A 159 -9.92 2.17 9.23
C LEU A 159 -11.37 1.74 9.04
N ALA A 160 -11.86 1.73 7.81
CA ALA A 160 -13.21 1.27 7.47
C ALA A 160 -13.36 -0.24 7.66
N ASP A 161 -12.38 -1.03 7.21
CA ASP A 161 -12.30 -2.48 7.40
C ASP A 161 -12.21 -2.83 8.90
N MET A 162 -11.28 -2.21 9.63
CA MET A 162 -11.13 -2.40 11.08
C MET A 162 -12.42 -2.04 11.83
N GLY A 163 -13.12 -0.97 11.42
CA GLY A 163 -14.42 -0.57 11.96
C GLY A 163 -15.56 -1.55 11.66
N ALA A 164 -15.37 -2.49 10.75
CA ALA A 164 -16.32 -3.57 10.47
C ALA A 164 -16.00 -4.89 11.21
N THR A 165 -15.01 -4.88 12.10
CA THR A 165 -14.60 -6.01 12.95
C THR A 165 -14.95 -5.75 14.43
N HIS A 166 -14.60 -6.67 15.32
CA HIS A 166 -14.68 -6.46 16.78
C HIS A 166 -13.84 -5.27 17.27
N ALA A 167 -12.85 -4.81 16.50
CA ALA A 167 -12.04 -3.65 16.85
C ALA A 167 -12.87 -2.36 17.00
N ARG A 168 -14.06 -2.26 16.36
CA ARG A 168 -15.00 -1.14 16.49
C ARG A 168 -15.40 -0.83 17.94
N GLU A 169 -15.42 -1.84 18.79
CA GLU A 169 -15.80 -1.72 20.20
C GLU A 169 -14.62 -1.27 21.09
N ASN A 170 -13.42 -1.21 20.54
CA ASN A 170 -12.21 -0.80 21.24
C ASN A 170 -11.73 0.57 20.73
N GLU A 171 -12.18 1.63 21.40
CA GLU A 171 -11.83 3.01 21.05
C GLU A 171 -10.32 3.29 21.08
N GLN A 172 -9.58 2.66 21.99
CA GLN A 172 -8.13 2.79 22.06
C GLN A 172 -7.48 2.19 20.81
N LEU A 173 -7.86 0.98 20.40
CA LEU A 173 -7.33 0.32 19.21
C LEU A 173 -7.65 1.13 17.95
N MET A 174 -8.87 1.67 17.86
CA MET A 174 -9.24 2.56 16.75
C MET A 174 -8.43 3.85 16.74
N ALA A 175 -8.11 4.43 17.92
CA ALA A 175 -7.25 5.61 18.02
C ALA A 175 -5.79 5.32 17.63
N GLU A 176 -5.26 4.16 18.03
CA GLU A 176 -3.94 3.68 17.64
C GLU A 176 -3.84 3.45 16.11
N GLY A 177 -4.89 2.87 15.50
CA GLY A 177 -4.99 2.73 14.04
C GLY A 177 -4.94 4.08 13.32
N ARG A 178 -5.71 5.05 13.79
CA ARG A 178 -5.68 6.42 13.23
C ARG A 178 -4.32 7.10 13.41
N LEU A 179 -3.66 6.90 14.56
CA LEU A 179 -2.33 7.44 14.79
C LEU A 179 -1.30 6.83 13.86
N LEU A 180 -1.28 5.50 13.74
CA LEU A 180 -0.41 4.78 12.82
C LEU A 180 -0.62 5.25 11.37
N GLY A 181 -1.88 5.40 10.94
CA GLY A 181 -2.20 5.92 9.61
C GLY A 181 -1.57 7.28 9.34
N ARG A 182 -1.72 8.24 10.27
CA ARG A 182 -1.09 9.56 10.15
C ARG A 182 0.44 9.48 10.08
N GLN A 183 1.04 8.63 10.90
CA GLN A 183 2.50 8.44 10.92
C GLN A 183 3.02 7.88 9.59
N VAL A 184 2.30 6.92 9.00
CA VAL A 184 2.68 6.34 7.70
C VAL A 184 2.60 7.37 6.59
N VAL A 185 1.49 8.09 6.48
CA VAL A 185 1.31 9.13 5.46
C VAL A 185 2.38 10.21 5.59
N GLU A 186 2.67 10.67 6.80
CA GLU A 186 3.70 11.68 7.05
C GLU A 186 5.11 11.15 6.69
N LEU A 187 5.40 9.90 7.02
CA LEU A 187 6.66 9.25 6.66
C LEU A 187 6.85 9.20 5.14
N VAL A 188 5.82 8.78 4.39
CA VAL A 188 5.85 8.74 2.93
C VAL A 188 6.05 10.14 2.36
N ARG A 189 5.26 11.09 2.83
CA ARG A 189 5.27 12.48 2.37
C ARG A 189 6.63 13.18 2.58
N THR A 190 7.36 12.84 3.66
CA THR A 190 8.57 13.57 4.05
C THR A 190 9.87 12.82 3.74
N ARG A 191 9.85 11.49 3.69
CA ARG A 191 11.08 10.70 3.70
C ARG A 191 11.20 9.66 2.58
N MET A 192 10.17 9.48 1.73
CA MET A 192 10.16 8.39 0.75
C MET A 192 10.07 8.92 -0.70
N PRO A 193 11.17 9.45 -1.26
CA PRO A 193 11.20 9.81 -2.66
C PRO A 193 11.02 8.55 -3.53
N VAL A 194 10.20 8.67 -4.57
CA VAL A 194 9.93 7.60 -5.55
C VAL A 194 10.84 7.73 -6.77
N CYS A 195 11.13 8.96 -7.16
CA CYS A 195 11.98 9.26 -8.31
C CYS A 195 12.97 10.37 -8.01
N SER A 196 13.90 10.59 -8.93
CA SER A 196 14.93 11.63 -8.76
C SER A 196 14.39 13.06 -8.67
N LYS A 197 13.16 13.31 -9.14
CA LYS A 197 12.49 14.61 -9.00
C LYS A 197 12.02 14.91 -7.58
N ASP A 198 11.87 13.86 -6.77
CA ASP A 198 11.47 13.97 -5.37
C ASP A 198 12.68 14.22 -4.42
N LEU A 199 13.91 14.26 -4.96
CA LEU A 199 15.10 14.59 -4.20
C LEU A 199 15.17 16.10 -3.92
N ALA A 200 15.73 16.47 -2.76
CA ALA A 200 15.89 17.85 -2.34
C ALA A 200 16.95 18.63 -3.18
N ILE A 201 17.65 17.95 -4.10
CA ILE A 201 18.50 18.57 -5.12
C ILE A 201 18.18 17.98 -6.49
N GLY A 202 18.43 18.77 -7.53
CA GLY A 202 18.21 18.37 -8.92
C GLY A 202 19.46 18.58 -9.80
N GLY A 203 19.23 18.51 -11.12
CA GLY A 203 20.31 18.68 -12.09
C GLY A 203 21.00 20.05 -12.02
N ARG A 204 20.27 21.10 -11.60
CA ARG A 204 20.86 22.47 -11.53
C ARG A 204 21.98 22.56 -10.48
N GLU A 205 21.73 22.04 -9.29
CA GLU A 205 22.71 21.99 -8.20
C GLU A 205 23.91 21.10 -8.56
N LEU A 206 23.68 20.04 -9.32
CA LEU A 206 24.74 19.12 -9.72
C LEU A 206 25.60 19.63 -10.86
N LEU A 207 25.07 20.50 -11.75
CA LEU A 207 25.86 21.11 -12.84
C LEU A 207 27.06 21.91 -12.35
N GLU A 208 27.02 22.41 -11.11
CA GLU A 208 28.15 23.12 -10.49
C GLU A 208 29.25 22.17 -10.00
N LEU A 209 28.96 20.88 -9.88
CA LEU A 209 29.85 19.90 -9.26
C LEU A 209 30.36 18.83 -10.25
N VAL A 210 29.57 18.53 -11.31
CA VAL A 210 29.86 17.42 -12.22
C VAL A 210 29.47 17.77 -13.66
N HIS A 211 30.06 17.02 -14.61
CA HIS A 211 29.65 17.12 -16.00
C HIS A 211 28.22 16.66 -16.23
N GLN A 212 27.50 17.27 -17.18
CA GLN A 212 26.11 17.01 -17.48
C GLN A 212 25.79 15.50 -17.69
N SER A 213 26.71 14.76 -18.31
CA SER A 213 26.56 13.31 -18.57
C SER A 213 26.52 12.46 -17.29
N GLU A 214 27.02 12.97 -16.16
CA GLU A 214 27.08 12.25 -14.88
C GLU A 214 25.87 12.51 -13.97
N ILE A 215 25.09 13.56 -14.26
CA ILE A 215 23.96 13.98 -13.40
C ILE A 215 22.98 12.84 -13.15
N LYS A 216 22.59 12.13 -14.21
CA LYS A 216 21.60 11.03 -14.10
C LYS A 216 22.09 9.91 -13.18
N SER A 217 23.34 9.50 -13.30
CA SER A 217 23.91 8.44 -12.47
C SER A 217 24.05 8.86 -11.01
N ILE A 218 24.38 10.13 -10.76
CA ILE A 218 24.48 10.68 -9.40
C ILE A 218 23.08 10.79 -8.75
N LEU A 219 22.07 11.29 -9.47
CA LEU A 219 20.71 11.33 -8.97
C LEU A 219 20.18 9.93 -8.63
N PHE A 220 20.49 8.94 -9.45
CA PHE A 220 20.12 7.54 -9.18
C PHE A 220 20.83 7.03 -7.92
N TYR A 221 22.14 7.24 -7.80
CA TYR A 221 22.91 6.89 -6.61
C TYR A 221 22.34 7.52 -5.32
N LEU A 222 21.96 8.82 -5.37
CA LEU A 222 21.36 9.51 -4.23
C LEU A 222 19.99 8.93 -3.88
N LEU A 223 19.15 8.66 -4.89
CA LEU A 223 17.81 8.08 -4.72
C LEU A 223 17.89 6.73 -4.00
N GLU A 224 18.76 5.82 -4.45
CA GLU A 224 18.96 4.53 -3.80
C GLU A 224 19.39 4.69 -2.33
N ARG A 225 20.28 5.63 -2.03
CA ARG A 225 20.74 5.87 -0.67
C ARG A 225 19.67 6.45 0.24
N VAL A 226 18.82 7.33 -0.29
CA VAL A 226 17.68 7.88 0.45
C VAL A 226 16.65 6.80 0.69
N GLN A 227 16.23 6.06 -0.34
CA GLN A 227 15.29 4.96 -0.24
C GLN A 227 15.76 3.86 0.70
N SER A 228 17.07 3.56 0.73
CA SER A 228 17.64 2.60 1.69
C SER A 228 17.77 3.13 3.11
N GLY A 229 17.49 4.43 3.34
CA GLY A 229 17.58 5.11 4.62
C GLY A 229 19.01 5.38 5.10
N ASN A 230 19.99 5.28 4.19
CA ASN A 230 21.38 5.56 4.47
C ASN A 230 21.75 7.04 4.29
N LEU A 231 20.80 7.85 3.82
CA LEU A 231 20.99 9.27 3.55
C LEU A 231 19.65 10.00 3.72
N PRO A 232 19.58 11.10 4.51
CA PRO A 232 18.37 11.90 4.57
C PRO A 232 18.16 12.67 3.25
N ASN A 233 16.90 12.90 2.86
CA ASN A 233 16.57 13.70 1.68
C ASN A 233 16.58 15.19 2.02
N GLU A 234 17.79 15.71 2.33
CA GLU A 234 18.05 17.09 2.70
C GLU A 234 19.18 17.64 1.82
N LYS A 235 19.04 18.87 1.35
CA LYS A 235 19.96 19.49 0.39
C LYS A 235 21.42 19.35 0.80
N GLU A 236 21.77 19.72 2.03
CA GLU A 236 23.14 19.70 2.54
C GLU A 236 23.72 18.29 2.64
N ALA A 237 22.90 17.34 3.13
CA ALA A 237 23.29 15.94 3.24
C ALA A 237 23.53 15.30 1.87
N LEU A 238 22.68 15.60 0.89
CA LEU A 238 22.80 15.13 -0.48
C LEU A 238 24.05 15.68 -1.15
N LEU A 239 24.33 16.98 -1.05
CA LEU A 239 25.55 17.61 -1.59
C LEU A 239 26.81 17.02 -0.94
N THR A 240 26.81 16.83 0.37
CA THR A 240 27.93 16.19 1.08
C THR A 240 28.17 14.76 0.57
N ALA A 241 27.11 13.99 0.31
CA ALA A 241 27.20 12.64 -0.23
C ALA A 241 27.78 12.64 -1.66
N VAL A 242 27.42 13.62 -2.49
CA VAL A 242 28.00 13.81 -3.83
C VAL A 242 29.50 14.05 -3.73
N HIS A 243 29.94 15.00 -2.92
CA HIS A 243 31.37 15.28 -2.74
C HIS A 243 32.18 14.07 -2.29
N LYS A 244 31.62 13.29 -1.36
CA LYS A 244 32.24 12.03 -0.88
C LYS A 244 32.30 10.96 -1.98
N HIS A 245 31.25 10.85 -2.80
CA HIS A 245 31.21 9.93 -3.95
C HIS A 245 32.29 10.29 -5.00
N LEU A 246 32.38 11.55 -5.35
CA LEU A 246 33.37 12.04 -6.32
C LEU A 246 34.84 11.85 -5.85
N LYS A 247 35.11 12.12 -4.58
CA LYS A 247 36.45 11.87 -4.01
C LYS A 247 36.82 10.38 -4.08
N ARG A 248 35.92 9.49 -3.77
CA ARG A 248 36.15 8.02 -3.89
C ARG A 248 36.43 7.60 -5.33
N LYS A 249 35.67 8.14 -6.29
CA LYS A 249 35.85 7.84 -7.72
C LYS A 249 37.21 8.29 -8.22
N ALA A 250 37.67 9.48 -7.81
CA ALA A 250 39.00 10.01 -8.14
C ALA A 250 40.14 9.15 -7.56
N THR A 251 40.00 8.67 -6.33
CA THR A 251 41.01 7.80 -5.68
C THR A 251 41.13 6.45 -6.37
N ILE A 252 40.03 5.85 -6.84
CA ILE A 252 40.03 4.57 -7.57
C ILE A 252 40.68 4.76 -8.95
N SER A 253 40.39 5.85 -9.66
CA SER A 253 40.94 6.14 -10.98
C SER A 253 42.42 6.46 -10.96
N SER A 254 42.98 6.90 -9.81
CA SER A 254 44.42 7.18 -9.64
C SER A 254 45.20 5.97 -9.11
N GLY A 255 44.55 4.91 -8.67
CA GLY A 255 45.19 3.68 -8.17
C GLY A 255 45.47 2.60 -9.22
N ASP A 256 44.89 2.70 -10.41
CA ASP A 256 45.07 1.74 -11.52
C ASP A 256 46.22 2.07 -12.47
N ASN A 257 47.07 3.05 -12.12
CA ASN A 257 48.24 3.48 -12.91
C ASN A 257 49.59 3.23 -12.19
N VAL A 258 49.70 2.13 -11.43
CA VAL A 258 50.98 1.68 -10.87
C VAL A 258 51.27 0.24 -11.26
#